data_a5ec3dafb4888f56b038617e02980190
#
_entry.id   a5ec3dafb4888f56b038617e02980190
#
_cell.length_a   1.000
_cell.length_b   1.000
_cell.length_c   1.000
_cell.angle_alpha   90.00
_cell.angle_beta   90.00
_cell.angle_gamma   90.00
#
_symmetry.space_group_name_H-M   'P 1'
#
loop_
_entity.id
_entity.type
_entity.pdbx_description
1 polymer ?
#
loop_
_entity_poly.entity_id
_entity_poly.type
_entity_poly.pdbx_seq_one_letter_code
_entity_poly.pdbx_strand_id
1 'polypeptide(L)'
;EILLILSLIFAPLAFASVEPWALGILQIAAFASVVFLLVRPRPFYGALTNKNILLSVLAVALLGLLQAVHENPINAPSMLLFTTWRPATLNAVLLWLFYAAVLFSVPQIIKTPGQFKRLMWTVFCIGVLISLFGMLQKTGENTMVYGLRLVKGEPFGPYVNRDHAALFLI
;
A
#
# COMPACT_ATOMS: atom_id res chain seq x y z
N GLU A 1 -8.15 14.21 4.58
CA GLU A 1 -6.72 14.52 4.70
C GLU A 1 -6.08 13.80 5.89
N ILE A 2 -6.67 13.91 7.10
CA ILE A 2 -6.14 13.28 8.32
C ILE A 2 -5.96 11.77 8.14
N LEU A 3 -6.96 11.06 7.62
CA LEU A 3 -6.88 9.62 7.40
C LEU A 3 -5.72 9.25 6.45
N LEU A 4 -5.50 10.05 5.42
CA LEU A 4 -4.40 9.84 4.48
C LEU A 4 -3.02 10.05 5.14
N ILE A 5 -2.89 11.10 5.95
CA ILE A 5 -1.67 11.35 6.73
C ILE A 5 -1.41 10.22 7.72
N LEU A 6 -2.44 9.77 8.45
CA LEU A 6 -2.33 8.64 9.36
C LEU A 6 -1.93 7.35 8.65
N SER A 7 -2.48 7.09 7.46
CA SER A 7 -2.09 5.93 6.64
C SER A 7 -0.63 6.00 6.20
N LEU A 8 -0.13 7.19 5.83
CA LEU A 8 1.28 7.39 5.47
C LEU A 8 2.24 7.21 6.65
N ILE A 9 1.82 7.60 7.86
CA ILE A 9 2.61 7.36 9.07
C ILE A 9 2.60 5.87 9.42
N PHE A 10 1.42 5.26 9.37
CA PHE A 10 1.22 3.86 9.76
C PHE A 10 1.95 2.89 8.81
N ALA A 11 1.87 3.13 7.49
CA ALA A 11 2.38 2.21 6.49
C ALA A 11 3.85 1.79 6.70
N PRO A 12 4.82 2.70 6.86
CA PRO A 12 6.20 2.31 7.10
C PRO A 12 6.47 1.83 8.52
N LEU A 13 5.76 2.37 9.53
CA LEU A 13 5.98 2.02 10.94
C LEU A 13 5.41 0.65 11.31
N ALA A 14 4.34 0.20 10.68
CA ALA A 14 3.74 -1.11 10.92
C ALA A 14 4.46 -2.23 10.14
N PHE A 15 5.72 -2.50 10.49
CA PHE A 15 6.56 -3.50 9.81
C PHE A 15 6.61 -3.30 8.28
N ALA A 16 6.65 -2.03 7.83
CA ALA A 16 6.54 -1.66 6.41
C ALA A 16 5.29 -2.24 5.71
N SER A 17 4.23 -2.49 6.45
CA SER A 17 2.96 -3.07 5.98
C SER A 17 3.10 -4.41 5.24
N VAL A 18 4.17 -5.16 5.51
CA VAL A 18 4.38 -6.51 4.97
C VAL A 18 3.47 -7.53 5.66
N GLU A 19 3.10 -7.28 6.91
CA GLU A 19 2.21 -8.15 7.66
C GLU A 19 0.74 -8.04 7.17
N PRO A 20 0.02 -9.17 7.02
CA PRO A 20 -1.36 -9.17 6.50
C PRO A 20 -2.32 -8.26 7.27
N TRP A 21 -2.17 -8.18 8.60
CA TRP A 21 -3.00 -7.30 9.44
C TRP A 21 -2.75 -5.81 9.17
N ALA A 22 -1.48 -5.43 8.97
CA ALA A 22 -1.11 -4.04 8.70
C ALA A 22 -1.59 -3.60 7.30
N LEU A 23 -1.40 -4.46 6.30
CA LEU A 23 -1.93 -4.25 4.96
C LEU A 23 -3.47 -4.16 4.98
N GLY A 24 -4.15 -5.03 5.75
CA GLY A 24 -5.61 -5.01 5.90
C GLY A 24 -6.13 -3.68 6.47
N ILE A 25 -5.45 -3.10 7.47
CA ILE A 25 -5.81 -1.78 8.02
C ILE A 25 -5.71 -0.70 6.94
N LEU A 26 -4.63 -0.69 6.15
CA LEU A 26 -4.46 0.27 5.05
C LEU A 26 -5.52 0.11 3.96
N GLN A 27 -5.87 -1.12 3.60
CA GLN A 27 -6.94 -1.40 2.65
C GLN A 27 -8.28 -0.88 3.14
N ILE A 28 -8.63 -1.14 4.40
CA ILE A 28 -9.86 -0.62 5.03
C ILE A 28 -9.86 0.92 5.00
N ALA A 29 -8.76 1.57 5.36
CA ALA A 29 -8.65 3.03 5.35
C ALA A 29 -8.82 3.62 3.94
N ALA A 30 -8.24 2.98 2.91
CA ALA A 30 -8.37 3.40 1.52
C ALA A 30 -9.81 3.24 1.02
N PHE A 31 -10.45 2.08 1.25
CA PHE A 31 -11.83 1.83 0.84
C PHE A 31 -12.81 2.74 1.60
N ALA A 32 -12.61 2.96 2.90
CA ALA A 32 -13.40 3.92 3.67
C ALA A 32 -13.27 5.34 3.10
N SER A 33 -12.08 5.73 2.64
CA SER A 33 -11.87 7.02 1.96
C SER A 33 -12.69 7.14 0.68
N VAL A 34 -12.73 6.08 -0.14
CA VAL A 34 -13.57 6.04 -1.36
C VAL A 34 -15.05 6.17 -1.01
N VAL A 35 -15.55 5.36 -0.07
CA VAL A 35 -16.96 5.41 0.37
C VAL A 35 -17.31 6.81 0.88
N PHE A 36 -16.46 7.40 1.72
CA PHE A 36 -16.66 8.75 2.22
C PHE A 36 -16.72 9.81 1.11
N LEU A 37 -15.88 9.69 0.08
CA LEU A 37 -15.89 10.59 -1.07
C LEU A 37 -17.14 10.42 -1.92
N LEU A 38 -17.64 9.19 -2.08
CA LEU A 38 -18.87 8.90 -2.86
C LEU A 38 -20.14 9.38 -2.16
N VAL A 39 -20.19 9.29 -0.83
CA VAL A 39 -21.37 9.72 -0.04
C VAL A 39 -21.43 11.23 0.15
N ARG A 40 -20.32 11.95 -0.02
CA ARG A 40 -20.31 13.41 0.11
C ARG A 40 -21.10 14.08 -1.01
N PRO A 41 -22.07 15.00 -0.68
CA PRO A 41 -22.86 15.73 -1.68
C PRO A 41 -22.07 16.87 -2.33
N ARG A 42 -20.83 16.64 -2.71
CA ARG A 42 -19.99 17.62 -3.43
C ARG A 42 -19.74 17.10 -4.84
N PRO A 43 -19.88 17.94 -5.87
CA PRO A 43 -19.52 17.51 -7.22
C PRO A 43 -18.06 17.06 -7.23
N PHE A 44 -17.79 15.96 -7.93
CA PHE A 44 -16.44 15.52 -8.22
C PHE A 44 -15.76 16.64 -9.03
N TYR A 45 -14.95 17.46 -8.36
CA TYR A 45 -14.20 18.52 -9.01
C TYR A 45 -12.95 17.92 -9.66
N GLY A 46 -12.91 18.05 -10.93
CA GLY A 46 -11.77 17.69 -11.76
C GLY A 46 -12.00 16.39 -12.52
N ALA A 47 -11.71 16.42 -13.80
CA ALA A 47 -11.53 15.20 -14.57
C ALA A 47 -10.58 14.30 -13.78
N LEU A 48 -10.88 13.00 -13.73
CA LEU A 48 -9.97 11.99 -13.16
C LEU A 48 -8.61 12.23 -13.81
N THR A 49 -7.71 12.92 -13.12
CA THR A 49 -6.46 13.46 -13.66
C THR A 49 -5.61 12.35 -14.32
N ASN A 50 -5.85 11.11 -13.92
CA ASN A 50 -5.18 9.92 -14.43
C ASN A 50 -6.17 8.78 -14.71
N LYS A 51 -7.29 9.09 -15.39
CA LYS A 51 -8.32 8.08 -15.71
C LYS A 51 -7.75 6.84 -16.42
N ASN A 52 -6.77 7.03 -17.31
CA ASN A 52 -6.17 5.92 -18.04
C ASN A 52 -5.39 4.98 -17.10
N ILE A 53 -4.63 5.53 -16.14
CA ILE A 53 -3.91 4.74 -15.14
C ILE A 53 -4.92 4.02 -14.23
N LEU A 54 -5.93 4.71 -13.77
CA LEU A 54 -6.98 4.10 -12.94
C LEU A 54 -7.69 2.96 -13.68
N LEU A 55 -8.05 3.18 -14.95
CA LEU A 55 -8.68 2.14 -15.80
C LEU A 55 -7.74 0.95 -16.01
N SER A 56 -6.44 1.18 -16.22
CA SER A 56 -5.46 0.10 -16.37
C SER A 56 -5.34 -0.74 -15.09
N VAL A 57 -5.30 -0.09 -13.93
CA VAL A 57 -5.26 -0.79 -12.63
C VAL A 57 -6.53 -1.59 -12.38
N LEU A 58 -7.70 -1.02 -12.70
CA LEU A 58 -8.99 -1.72 -12.59
C LEU A 58 -9.10 -2.88 -13.59
N ALA A 59 -8.54 -2.75 -14.80
CA ALA A 59 -8.50 -3.82 -15.79
C ALA A 59 -7.67 -5.02 -15.30
N VAL A 60 -6.52 -4.76 -14.63
CA VAL A 60 -5.71 -5.82 -14.01
C VAL A 60 -6.48 -6.50 -12.86
N ALA A 61 -7.17 -5.72 -12.02
CA ALA A 61 -8.01 -6.28 -10.96
C ALA A 61 -9.14 -7.15 -11.53
N LEU A 62 -9.80 -6.70 -12.61
CA LEU A 62 -10.84 -7.44 -13.29
C LEU A 62 -10.30 -8.73 -13.89
N LEU A 63 -9.14 -8.69 -14.54
CA LEU A 63 -8.49 -9.89 -15.06
C LEU A 63 -8.23 -10.90 -13.95
N GLY A 64 -7.70 -10.45 -12.79
CA GLY A 64 -7.49 -11.31 -11.62
C GLY A 64 -8.80 -11.91 -11.09
N LEU A 65 -9.90 -11.15 -11.08
CA LEU A 65 -11.22 -11.67 -10.71
C LEU A 65 -11.70 -12.74 -11.68
N LEU A 66 -11.54 -12.52 -12.99
CA LEU A 66 -11.90 -13.52 -14.02
C LEU A 66 -11.08 -14.80 -13.85
N GLN A 67 -9.78 -14.67 -13.56
CA GLN A 67 -8.92 -15.81 -13.26
C GLN A 67 -9.35 -16.55 -12.00
N ALA A 68 -9.77 -15.83 -10.95
CA ALA A 68 -10.20 -16.43 -9.69
C ALA A 68 -11.52 -17.23 -9.79
N VAL A 69 -12.34 -16.95 -10.80
CA VAL A 69 -13.59 -17.73 -11.08
C VAL A 69 -13.26 -19.10 -11.68
N HIS A 70 -12.16 -19.20 -12.44
CA HIS A 70 -11.76 -20.40 -13.13
C HIS A 70 -10.51 -21.00 -12.48
N GLU A 71 -10.69 -22.01 -11.63
CA GLU A 71 -9.56 -22.81 -11.11
C GLU A 71 -9.12 -23.80 -12.17
N ASN A 72 -7.82 -23.81 -12.46
CA ASN A 72 -7.26 -24.77 -13.40
C ASN A 72 -6.88 -26.07 -12.68
N PRO A 73 -7.38 -27.23 -13.05
CA PRO A 73 -6.84 -28.50 -12.58
C PRO A 73 -5.36 -28.60 -13.01
N ILE A 74 -4.55 -29.21 -12.14
CA ILE A 74 -3.07 -29.27 -12.18
C ILE A 74 -2.48 -29.71 -13.54
N ASN A 75 -3.28 -30.30 -14.43
CA ASN A 75 -2.89 -30.86 -15.71
C ASN A 75 -3.41 -30.10 -16.95
N ALA A 76 -4.04 -28.95 -16.78
CA ALA A 76 -4.55 -28.21 -17.93
C ALA A 76 -3.47 -27.27 -18.51
N PRO A 77 -3.46 -27.00 -19.82
CA PRO A 77 -2.52 -26.06 -20.41
C PRO A 77 -2.68 -24.68 -19.79
N SER A 78 -1.57 -24.02 -19.46
CA SER A 78 -1.53 -22.69 -18.86
C SER A 78 -2.16 -21.66 -19.81
N MET A 79 -3.44 -21.38 -19.63
CA MET A 79 -4.12 -20.25 -20.26
C MET A 79 -4.14 -19.06 -19.30
N LEU A 80 -4.00 -17.86 -19.84
CA LEU A 80 -4.00 -16.58 -19.09
C LEU A 80 -5.25 -16.34 -18.20
N LEU A 81 -6.33 -17.10 -18.44
CA LEU A 81 -7.62 -16.96 -17.76
C LEU A 81 -7.81 -17.88 -16.54
N PHE A 82 -6.79 -18.65 -16.14
CA PHE A 82 -6.89 -19.61 -15.04
C PHE A 82 -5.93 -19.27 -13.92
N THR A 83 -6.32 -19.58 -12.68
CA THR A 83 -5.44 -19.52 -11.52
C THR A 83 -5.11 -20.90 -10.99
N THR A 84 -3.86 -21.11 -10.59
CA THR A 84 -3.44 -22.32 -9.89
C THR A 84 -3.72 -22.26 -8.38
N TRP A 85 -3.84 -21.05 -7.82
CA TRP A 85 -4.07 -20.85 -6.40
C TRP A 85 -4.96 -19.62 -6.15
N ARG A 86 -6.25 -19.87 -6.09
CA ARG A 86 -7.30 -18.88 -5.92
C ARG A 86 -7.08 -17.91 -4.74
N PRO A 87 -6.66 -18.33 -3.52
CA PRO A 87 -6.46 -17.38 -2.42
C PRO A 87 -5.38 -16.34 -2.72
N ALA A 88 -4.28 -16.72 -3.36
CA ALA A 88 -3.24 -15.76 -3.75
C ALA A 88 -3.73 -14.77 -4.80
N THR A 89 -4.50 -15.26 -5.79
CA THR A 89 -5.10 -14.40 -6.83
C THR A 89 -6.07 -13.39 -6.22
N LEU A 90 -6.92 -13.81 -5.28
CA LEU A 90 -7.85 -12.90 -4.59
C LEU A 90 -7.09 -11.85 -3.75
N ASN A 91 -6.02 -12.23 -3.06
CA ASN A 91 -5.16 -11.28 -2.35
C ASN A 91 -4.51 -10.27 -3.31
N ALA A 92 -4.05 -10.71 -4.48
CA ALA A 92 -3.53 -9.82 -5.51
C ALA A 92 -4.61 -8.86 -6.04
N VAL A 93 -5.83 -9.35 -6.27
CA VAL A 93 -6.98 -8.50 -6.65
C VAL A 93 -7.26 -7.43 -5.60
N LEU A 94 -7.32 -7.81 -4.32
CA LEU A 94 -7.50 -6.84 -3.23
C LEU A 94 -6.40 -5.78 -3.20
N LEU A 95 -5.15 -6.16 -3.49
CA LEU A 95 -4.04 -5.24 -3.58
C LEU A 95 -4.19 -4.26 -4.76
N TRP A 96 -4.60 -4.75 -5.94
CA TRP A 96 -4.87 -3.88 -7.10
C TRP A 96 -6.05 -2.94 -6.86
N LEU A 97 -7.11 -3.41 -6.21
CA LEU A 97 -8.24 -2.57 -5.80
C LEU A 97 -7.82 -1.50 -4.77
N PHE A 98 -6.92 -1.85 -3.84
CA PHE A 98 -6.33 -0.88 -2.92
C PHE A 98 -5.56 0.21 -3.67
N TYR A 99 -4.72 -0.14 -4.65
CA TYR A 99 -4.03 0.85 -5.48
C TYR A 99 -5.02 1.73 -6.26
N ALA A 100 -6.08 1.15 -6.82
CA ALA A 100 -7.14 1.92 -7.48
C ALA A 100 -7.83 2.90 -6.51
N ALA A 101 -8.12 2.46 -5.28
CA ALA A 101 -8.73 3.30 -4.25
C ALA A 101 -7.82 4.48 -3.86
N VAL A 102 -6.52 4.26 -3.72
CA VAL A 102 -5.53 5.32 -3.43
C VAL A 102 -5.43 6.28 -4.61
N LEU A 103 -5.26 5.78 -5.85
CA LEU A 103 -5.19 6.58 -7.08
C LEU A 103 -6.44 7.45 -7.28
N PHE A 104 -7.60 6.94 -6.92
CA PHE A 104 -8.85 7.69 -6.96
C PHE A 104 -8.93 8.74 -5.85
N SER A 105 -8.62 8.35 -4.61
CA SER A 105 -8.88 9.17 -3.42
C SER A 105 -7.89 10.33 -3.26
N VAL A 106 -6.60 10.11 -3.52
CA VAL A 106 -5.56 11.12 -3.27
C VAL A 106 -5.81 12.42 -4.02
N PRO A 107 -6.07 12.44 -5.35
CA PRO A 107 -6.35 13.68 -6.08
C PRO A 107 -7.66 14.36 -5.66
N GLN A 108 -8.61 13.60 -5.10
CA GLN A 108 -9.86 14.15 -4.60
C GLN A 108 -9.72 14.80 -3.22
N ILE A 109 -8.73 14.39 -2.43
CA ILE A 109 -8.45 14.88 -1.09
C ILE A 109 -7.46 16.04 -1.13
N ILE A 110 -6.38 15.92 -1.90
CA ILE A 110 -5.30 16.90 -2.00
C ILE A 110 -5.60 17.89 -3.13
N LYS A 111 -6.11 19.06 -2.76
CA LYS A 111 -6.53 20.11 -3.71
C LYS A 111 -5.74 21.42 -3.58
N THR A 112 -5.07 21.62 -2.46
CA THR A 112 -4.35 22.86 -2.17
C THR A 112 -2.86 22.61 -2.00
N PRO A 113 -2.01 23.59 -2.38
CA PRO A 113 -0.56 23.50 -2.16
C PRO A 113 -0.19 23.26 -0.70
N GLY A 114 -1.00 23.82 0.24
CA GLY A 114 -0.78 23.64 1.67
C GLY A 114 -0.99 22.18 2.12
N GLN A 115 -2.02 21.49 1.56
CA GLN A 115 -2.24 20.06 1.82
C GLN A 115 -1.09 19.21 1.26
N PHE A 116 -0.64 19.51 0.04
CA PHE A 116 0.50 18.84 -0.57
C PHE A 116 1.77 19.03 0.26
N LYS A 117 2.03 20.27 0.71
CA LYS A 117 3.19 20.58 1.57
C LYS A 117 3.15 19.78 2.88
N ARG A 118 1.99 19.69 3.54
CA ARG A 118 1.85 18.85 4.77
C ARG A 118 2.15 17.38 4.50
N LEU A 119 1.66 16.86 3.38
CA LEU A 119 1.94 15.49 2.97
C LEU A 119 3.45 15.25 2.80
N MET A 120 4.12 16.13 2.06
CA MET A 120 5.58 16.07 1.84
C MET A 120 6.37 16.15 3.14
N TRP A 121 6.00 17.06 4.04
CA TRP A 121 6.61 17.14 5.37
C TRP A 121 6.39 15.88 6.20
N THR A 122 5.21 15.27 6.11
CA THR A 122 4.92 14.00 6.78
C THR A 122 5.87 12.91 6.30
N VAL A 123 5.99 12.73 4.99
CA VAL A 123 6.91 11.73 4.40
C VAL A 123 8.36 12.00 4.81
N PHE A 124 8.79 13.27 4.74
CA PHE A 124 10.15 13.66 5.15
C PHE A 124 10.43 13.35 6.62
N CYS A 125 9.54 13.76 7.53
CA CYS A 125 9.70 13.50 8.96
C CYS A 125 9.75 12.00 9.28
N ILE A 126 8.89 11.20 8.63
CA ILE A 126 8.90 9.75 8.81
C ILE A 126 10.21 9.16 8.27
N GLY A 127 10.68 9.60 7.11
CA GLY A 127 11.95 9.16 6.55
C GLY A 127 13.12 9.42 7.50
N VAL A 128 13.18 10.63 8.10
CA VAL A 128 14.19 10.97 9.12
C VAL A 128 14.09 10.06 10.35
N LEU A 129 12.87 9.85 10.87
CA LEU A 129 12.66 8.98 12.03
C LEU A 129 13.08 7.54 11.77
N ILE A 130 12.73 6.98 10.60
CA ILE A 130 13.11 5.63 10.19
C ILE A 130 14.64 5.53 10.06
N SER A 131 15.28 6.53 9.46
CA SER A 131 16.72 6.56 9.30
C SER A 131 17.44 6.58 10.65
N LEU A 132 17.01 7.43 11.57
CA LEU A 132 17.56 7.50 12.92
C LEU A 132 17.36 6.18 13.68
N PHE A 133 16.14 5.62 13.61
CA PHE A 133 15.84 4.34 14.25
C PHE A 133 16.68 3.20 13.67
N GLY A 134 16.83 3.13 12.34
CA GLY A 134 17.67 2.13 11.68
C GLY A 134 19.15 2.25 12.03
N MET A 135 19.68 3.47 12.16
CA MET A 135 21.05 3.71 12.62
C MET A 135 21.26 3.23 14.06
N LEU A 136 20.34 3.59 14.97
CA LEU A 136 20.40 3.15 16.37
C LEU A 136 20.30 1.62 16.49
N GLN A 137 19.46 0.98 15.68
CA GLN A 137 19.35 -0.47 15.65
C GLN A 137 20.65 -1.14 15.19
N LYS A 138 21.31 -0.57 14.19
CA LYS A 138 22.58 -1.10 13.66
C LYS A 138 23.72 -0.99 14.66
N THR A 139 23.80 0.09 15.44
CA THR A 139 24.83 0.26 16.48
C THR A 139 24.68 -0.73 17.64
N GLY A 140 23.44 -1.23 17.88
CA GLY A 140 23.15 -2.21 18.94
C GLY A 140 23.28 -3.68 18.52
N GLU A 141 23.76 -3.98 17.30
CA GLU A 141 23.82 -5.35 16.73
C GLU A 141 22.48 -6.11 16.79
N ASN A 142 21.37 -5.38 16.81
CA ASN A 142 20.05 -5.95 17.08
C ASN A 142 19.45 -6.52 15.77
N THR A 143 19.30 -7.84 15.72
CA THR A 143 18.65 -8.57 14.61
C THR A 143 17.12 -8.61 14.75
N MET A 144 16.57 -7.93 15.75
CA MET A 144 15.13 -7.88 16.01
C MET A 144 14.53 -6.56 15.54
N VAL A 145 13.42 -6.64 14.81
CA VAL A 145 12.60 -5.46 14.52
C VAL A 145 11.75 -5.13 15.75
N TYR A 146 11.88 -3.91 16.28
CA TYR A 146 11.22 -3.42 17.51
C TYR A 146 11.50 -4.26 18.77
N GLY A 147 12.52 -5.12 18.78
CA GLY A 147 12.73 -6.08 19.88
C GLY A 147 11.69 -7.18 19.97
N LEU A 148 10.76 -7.26 19.02
CA LEU A 148 9.62 -8.17 19.03
C LEU A 148 9.77 -9.32 18.03
N ARG A 149 10.39 -9.07 16.89
CA ARG A 149 10.47 -10.03 15.80
C ARG A 149 11.92 -10.31 15.41
N LEU A 150 12.33 -11.54 15.58
CA LEU A 150 13.61 -12.03 15.06
C LEU A 150 13.50 -12.21 13.55
N VAL A 151 14.41 -11.63 12.81
CA VAL A 151 14.42 -11.64 11.35
C VAL A 151 15.66 -12.38 10.86
N LYS A 152 15.46 -13.28 9.90
CA LYS A 152 16.58 -13.89 9.17
C LYS A 152 17.03 -12.88 8.10
N GLY A 153 18.03 -12.06 8.43
CA GLY A 153 18.56 -11.05 7.53
C GLY A 153 19.08 -9.81 8.26
N GLU A 154 19.27 -8.73 7.52
CA GLU A 154 19.69 -7.44 8.07
C GLU A 154 18.50 -6.46 8.09
N PRO A 155 17.77 -6.38 9.21
CA PRO A 155 16.69 -5.41 9.34
C PRO A 155 17.25 -3.98 9.43
N PHE A 156 16.46 -3.01 8.95
CA PHE A 156 16.77 -1.60 9.11
C PHE A 156 15.50 -0.85 9.54
N GLY A 157 15.49 -0.36 10.77
CA GLY A 157 14.32 0.27 11.37
C GLY A 157 13.13 -0.71 11.43
N PRO A 158 11.95 -0.31 10.94
CA PRO A 158 10.76 -1.15 10.88
C PRO A 158 10.79 -2.18 9.73
N TYR A 159 11.77 -2.08 8.83
CA TYR A 159 11.87 -2.93 7.65
C TYR A 159 12.62 -4.23 7.95
N VAL A 160 12.01 -5.33 7.53
CA VAL A 160 12.59 -6.69 7.62
C VAL A 160 13.82 -6.82 6.71
N ASN A 161 13.86 -6.05 5.62
CA ASN A 161 14.95 -6.01 4.65
C ASN A 161 15.41 -4.58 4.44
N ARG A 162 16.72 -4.33 4.56
CA ARG A 162 17.35 -3.02 4.35
C ARG A 162 17.12 -2.45 2.94
N ASP A 163 16.99 -3.30 1.92
CA ASP A 163 16.79 -2.85 0.54
C ASP A 163 15.42 -2.18 0.38
N HIS A 164 14.39 -2.69 1.08
CA HIS A 164 13.07 -2.05 1.13
C HIS A 164 13.11 -0.72 1.89
N ALA A 165 13.93 -0.60 2.94
CA ALA A 165 14.14 0.67 3.62
C ALA A 165 14.84 1.68 2.70
N ALA A 166 15.85 1.26 1.95
CA ALA A 166 16.54 2.12 0.98
C ALA A 166 15.58 2.64 -0.09
N LEU A 167 14.72 1.79 -0.65
CA LEU A 167 13.69 2.20 -1.62
C LEU A 167 12.69 3.22 -1.06
N PHE A 168 12.40 3.19 0.23
CA PHE A 168 11.52 4.16 0.87
C PHE A 168 12.21 5.51 1.10
N LEU A 169 13.54 5.51 1.31
CA LEU A 169 14.33 6.69 1.66
C LEU A 169 14.87 7.46 0.44
N ILE A 170 14.81 6.90 -0.76
CA ILE A 170 15.17 7.55 -2.03
C ILE A 170 14.00 8.37 -2.57
#